data_8d60ee1fcebd5dd762a5d8388f598554
#
_entry.id   8d60ee1fcebd5dd762a5d8388f598554
#
_cell.length_a   1.000
_cell.length_b   1.000
_cell.length_c   1.000
_cell.angle_alpha   90.00
_cell.angle_beta   90.00
_cell.angle_gamma   90.00
#
_symmetry.space_group_name_H-M   'P 1'
#
loop_
_entity.id
_entity.type
_entity.pdbx_description
1 polymer ?
#
loop_
_entity_poly.entity_id
_entity_poly.type
_entity_poly.pdbx_seq_one_letter_code
_entity_poly.pdbx_strand_id
1 'polypeptide(L)'
;MRADKTFQNYRILWSRCENGAWTAPLAPSFAAAAPVLEADPFVTADGKRLYYVSSREAKVADDLDIWYVDRKPNGQWGEPQRLPEPVNSTGSELLPRADAQGRLYFGSSREGGLGQSDIYVASQEKDGKWRVENAGPPISSSANEYEAEVSRDGRTMIVVADRGDRSHLYRYRMQDGKWREQGRIPALTNVFQVGPLLSPKGDRLLFSQADGERSGEMFLIDLVANPDRSWPPVCETSRPPRK
;
A
#
# COMPACT_ATOMS: atom_id res chain seq x y z
N MET A 1 0.27 3.05 10.63
CA MET A 1 0.19 1.67 11.14
C MET A 1 1.10 1.51 12.35
N ARG A 2 0.76 0.70 13.30
CA ARG A 2 1.60 0.35 14.46
C ARG A 2 1.46 -1.15 14.71
N ALA A 3 2.59 -1.84 14.87
CA ALA A 3 2.67 -3.22 15.32
C ALA A 3 3.33 -3.28 16.70
N ASP A 4 3.12 -4.35 17.43
CA ASP A 4 3.91 -4.66 18.63
C ASP A 4 5.27 -5.23 18.24
N LYS A 5 6.10 -5.56 19.22
CA LYS A 5 7.45 -6.11 18.98
C LYS A 5 7.45 -7.49 18.29
N THR A 6 6.30 -8.18 18.28
CA THR A 6 6.13 -9.50 17.65
C THR A 6 5.53 -9.40 16.27
N PHE A 7 5.15 -8.21 15.82
CA PHE A 7 4.42 -7.95 14.57
C PHE A 7 3.08 -8.70 14.47
N GLN A 8 2.47 -9.04 15.60
CA GLN A 8 1.21 -9.79 15.67
C GLN A 8 -0.03 -8.91 15.87
N ASN A 9 0.15 -7.62 16.17
CA ASN A 9 -0.94 -6.68 16.44
C ASN A 9 -0.84 -5.45 15.54
N TYR A 10 -1.21 -5.60 14.27
CA TYR A 10 -1.27 -4.47 13.35
C TYR A 10 -2.53 -3.65 13.60
N ARG A 11 -2.37 -2.32 13.67
CA ARG A 11 -3.48 -1.37 13.81
C ARG A 11 -3.27 -0.15 12.94
N ILE A 12 -4.35 0.30 12.32
CA ILE A 12 -4.38 1.58 11.63
C ILE A 12 -4.56 2.68 12.69
N LEU A 13 -3.69 3.67 12.63
CA LEU A 13 -3.76 4.88 13.46
C LEU A 13 -3.68 6.10 12.56
N TRP A 14 -4.23 7.20 12.99
CA TRP A 14 -4.14 8.49 12.32
C TRP A 14 -3.79 9.61 13.29
N SER A 15 -3.13 10.65 12.77
CA SER A 15 -2.79 11.88 13.49
C SER A 15 -3.18 13.08 12.66
N ARG A 16 -3.44 14.21 13.29
CA ARG A 16 -3.67 15.52 12.65
C ARG A 16 -2.49 16.43 12.93
N CYS A 17 -2.24 17.32 11.98
CA CYS A 17 -1.35 18.43 12.24
C CYS A 17 -2.18 19.59 12.84
N GLU A 18 -1.93 19.90 14.10
CA GLU A 18 -2.61 20.97 14.82
C GLU A 18 -1.56 21.86 15.48
N ASN A 19 -1.62 23.17 15.22
CA ASN A 19 -0.70 24.16 15.77
C ASN A 19 0.79 23.83 15.57
N GLY A 20 1.16 23.22 14.44
CA GLY A 20 2.54 22.88 14.12
C GLY A 20 3.08 21.62 14.79
N ALA A 21 2.22 20.83 15.42
CA ALA A 21 2.56 19.55 16.01
C ALA A 21 1.58 18.45 15.58
N TRP A 22 2.08 17.23 15.41
CA TRP A 22 1.22 16.07 15.19
C TRP A 22 0.53 15.68 16.51
N THR A 23 -0.79 15.49 16.45
CA THR A 23 -1.53 14.96 17.60
C THR A 23 -1.09 13.53 17.95
N ALA A 24 -1.36 13.09 19.18
CA ALA A 24 -1.20 11.68 19.52
C ALA A 24 -1.99 10.81 18.53
N PRO A 25 -1.40 9.68 18.06
CA PRO A 25 -2.08 8.78 17.15
C PRO A 25 -3.34 8.15 17.80
N LEU A 26 -4.45 8.17 17.06
CA LEU A 26 -5.74 7.62 17.51
C LEU A 26 -6.21 6.56 16.50
N ALA A 27 -6.95 5.57 16.96
CA ALA A 27 -7.65 4.64 16.09
C ALA A 27 -8.80 5.37 15.36
N PRO A 28 -8.99 5.14 14.05
CA PRO A 28 -10.14 5.68 13.33
C PRO A 28 -11.44 5.03 13.81
N SER A 29 -12.56 5.69 13.54
CA SER A 29 -13.89 5.23 14.01
C SER A 29 -14.31 3.86 13.47
N PHE A 30 -13.73 3.43 12.36
CA PHE A 30 -14.01 2.14 11.73
C PHE A 30 -13.12 1.01 12.24
N ALA A 31 -12.08 1.32 13.02
CA ALA A 31 -11.11 0.31 13.46
C ALA A 31 -11.76 -0.75 14.33
N ALA A 32 -11.41 -2.01 14.07
CA ALA A 32 -11.83 -3.14 14.89
C ALA A 32 -11.05 -3.19 16.22
N ALA A 33 -11.65 -3.85 17.21
CA ALA A 33 -10.94 -4.18 18.44
C ALA A 33 -9.98 -5.37 18.22
N ALA A 34 -8.95 -5.45 19.06
CA ALA A 34 -8.11 -6.65 19.10
C ALA A 34 -8.97 -7.90 19.38
N PRO A 35 -8.63 -9.07 18.83
CA PRO A 35 -7.38 -9.41 18.15
C PRO A 35 -7.38 -9.18 16.61
N VAL A 36 -8.39 -8.48 16.06
CA VAL A 36 -8.47 -8.25 14.61
C VAL A 36 -7.25 -7.44 14.15
N LEU A 37 -6.59 -7.96 13.11
CA LEU A 37 -5.49 -7.29 12.42
C LEU A 37 -6.03 -6.31 11.39
N GLU A 38 -5.45 -5.12 11.31
CA GLU A 38 -5.77 -4.10 10.31
C GLU A 38 -4.49 -3.39 9.86
N ALA A 39 -4.20 -3.45 8.56
CA ALA A 39 -2.95 -2.95 8.00
C ALA A 39 -3.16 -2.27 6.62
N ASP A 40 -2.07 -1.76 6.07
CA ASP A 40 -1.92 -1.27 4.69
C ASP A 40 -2.96 -0.23 4.25
N PRO A 41 -3.23 0.81 5.06
CA PRO A 41 -4.23 1.80 4.69
C PRO A 41 -3.81 2.60 3.46
N PHE A 42 -4.73 2.77 2.53
CA PHE A 42 -4.57 3.58 1.33
C PHE A 42 -5.79 4.47 1.10
N VAL A 43 -5.58 5.77 1.08
CA VAL A 43 -6.64 6.74 0.75
C VAL A 43 -6.58 7.08 -0.73
N THR A 44 -7.71 6.95 -1.43
CA THR A 44 -7.82 7.31 -2.85
C THR A 44 -7.46 8.77 -3.10
N ALA A 45 -7.02 9.10 -4.31
CA ALA A 45 -6.53 10.44 -4.66
C ALA A 45 -7.57 11.56 -4.43
N ASP A 46 -8.86 11.25 -4.54
CA ASP A 46 -9.97 12.16 -4.27
C ASP A 46 -10.35 12.24 -2.78
N GLY A 47 -9.71 11.44 -1.93
CA GLY A 47 -9.94 11.39 -0.49
C GLY A 47 -11.27 10.79 -0.06
N LYS A 48 -12.00 10.12 -0.96
CA LYS A 48 -13.37 9.64 -0.69
C LYS A 48 -13.43 8.20 -0.18
N ARG A 49 -12.43 7.38 -0.48
CA ARG A 49 -12.36 5.99 -0.05
C ARG A 49 -11.00 5.69 0.60
N LEU A 50 -11.03 4.87 1.62
CA LEU A 50 -9.84 4.27 2.21
C LEU A 50 -9.94 2.76 2.07
N TYR A 51 -8.98 2.16 1.40
CA TYR A 51 -8.78 0.71 1.36
C TYR A 51 -7.80 0.29 2.45
N TYR A 52 -7.96 -0.90 2.96
CA TYR A 52 -7.05 -1.50 3.94
C TYR A 52 -7.23 -3.03 3.94
N VAL A 53 -6.35 -3.76 4.61
CA VAL A 53 -6.53 -5.18 4.83
C VAL A 53 -6.96 -5.44 6.27
N SER A 54 -7.79 -6.48 6.46
CA SER A 54 -8.31 -6.85 7.77
C SER A 54 -8.59 -8.33 7.88
N SER A 55 -8.36 -8.87 9.07
CA SER A 55 -8.72 -10.25 9.43
C SER A 55 -10.12 -10.37 10.06
N ARG A 56 -11.03 -9.39 9.87
CA ARG A 56 -12.36 -9.36 10.52
C ARG A 56 -13.20 -10.60 10.33
N GLU A 57 -13.13 -11.22 9.15
CA GLU A 57 -13.89 -12.41 8.78
C GLU A 57 -12.97 -13.59 8.48
N ALA A 58 -11.71 -13.49 8.87
CA ALA A 58 -10.72 -14.54 8.64
C ALA A 58 -11.16 -15.88 9.28
N LYS A 59 -11.09 -16.95 8.51
CA LYS A 59 -11.35 -18.31 8.97
C LYS A 59 -10.12 -18.93 9.63
N VAL A 60 -8.95 -18.46 9.28
CA VAL A 60 -7.65 -18.84 9.83
C VAL A 60 -6.93 -17.60 10.30
N ALA A 61 -6.07 -17.73 11.29
CA ALA A 61 -5.22 -16.62 11.74
C ALA A 61 -4.38 -16.13 10.56
N ASP A 62 -4.19 -14.81 10.49
CA ASP A 62 -3.38 -14.13 9.48
C ASP A 62 -3.92 -14.18 8.02
N ASP A 63 -5.14 -14.65 7.80
CA ASP A 63 -5.84 -14.47 6.54
C ASP A 63 -6.37 -13.03 6.46
N LEU A 64 -5.89 -12.27 5.48
CA LEU A 64 -6.17 -10.85 5.32
C LEU A 64 -6.96 -10.62 4.04
N ASP A 65 -8.10 -10.02 4.19
CA ASP A 65 -8.96 -9.57 3.08
C ASP A 65 -8.85 -8.06 2.87
N ILE A 66 -9.15 -7.60 1.67
CA ILE A 66 -9.26 -6.17 1.36
C ILE A 66 -10.64 -5.68 1.79
N TRP A 67 -10.62 -4.65 2.61
CA TRP A 67 -11.77 -3.90 3.09
C TRP A 67 -11.69 -2.45 2.64
N TYR A 68 -12.80 -1.74 2.67
CA TYR A 68 -12.83 -0.30 2.44
C TYR A 68 -13.85 0.40 3.33
N VAL A 69 -13.65 1.69 3.48
CA VAL A 69 -14.61 2.63 4.06
C VAL A 69 -14.74 3.84 3.15
N ASP A 70 -15.96 4.29 2.94
CA ASP A 70 -16.23 5.51 2.19
C ASP A 70 -16.34 6.72 3.13
N ARG A 71 -15.90 7.88 2.66
CA ARG A 71 -16.01 9.11 3.41
C ARG A 71 -17.39 9.71 3.25
N LYS A 72 -18.08 9.93 4.37
CA LYS A 72 -19.39 10.56 4.41
C LYS A 72 -19.28 12.06 4.08
N PRO A 73 -20.37 12.72 3.66
CA PRO A 73 -20.38 14.17 3.40
C PRO A 73 -19.93 15.03 4.58
N ASN A 74 -20.15 14.57 5.81
CA ASN A 74 -19.68 15.24 7.03
C ASN A 74 -18.15 15.03 7.32
N GLY A 75 -17.44 14.35 6.42
CA GLY A 75 -16.02 14.09 6.52
C GLY A 75 -15.61 12.90 7.39
N GLN A 76 -16.55 12.22 8.02
CA GLN A 76 -16.31 11.00 8.79
C GLN A 76 -16.22 9.78 7.87
N TRP A 77 -15.50 8.74 8.30
CA TRP A 77 -15.50 7.45 7.64
C TRP A 77 -16.80 6.70 7.93
N GLY A 78 -17.27 5.96 6.94
CA GLY A 78 -18.45 5.11 7.02
C GLY A 78 -18.17 3.76 7.68
N GLU A 79 -19.12 2.84 7.49
CA GLU A 79 -19.00 1.47 7.96
C GLU A 79 -18.05 0.67 7.06
N PRO A 80 -17.22 -0.20 7.65
CA PRO A 80 -16.37 -1.10 6.90
C PRO A 80 -17.14 -2.04 5.97
N GLN A 81 -16.64 -2.21 4.77
CA GLN A 81 -17.18 -3.11 3.77
C GLN A 81 -16.06 -3.99 3.21
N ARG A 82 -16.28 -5.30 3.22
CA ARG A 82 -15.37 -6.27 2.59
C ARG A 82 -15.57 -6.23 1.08
N LEU A 83 -14.51 -6.22 0.29
CA LEU A 83 -14.63 -6.40 -1.14
C LEU A 83 -15.09 -7.84 -1.45
N PRO A 84 -15.95 -8.02 -2.46
CA PRO A 84 -16.43 -9.34 -2.83
C PRO A 84 -15.37 -10.15 -3.60
N GLU A 85 -15.63 -11.44 -3.77
CA GLU A 85 -14.96 -12.23 -4.80
C GLU A 85 -15.24 -11.62 -6.19
N PRO A 86 -14.28 -11.67 -7.12
CA PRO A 86 -12.97 -12.33 -7.02
C PRO A 86 -11.85 -11.46 -6.48
N VAL A 87 -12.10 -10.26 -5.91
CA VAL A 87 -11.04 -9.41 -5.35
C VAL A 87 -10.43 -10.12 -4.16
N ASN A 88 -11.23 -10.39 -3.13
CA ASN A 88 -10.82 -11.28 -2.05
C ASN A 88 -10.93 -12.75 -2.50
N SER A 89 -10.06 -13.59 -1.99
CA SER A 89 -9.95 -14.99 -2.35
C SER A 89 -9.88 -15.89 -1.12
N THR A 90 -9.47 -17.14 -1.29
CA THR A 90 -9.13 -18.05 -0.18
C THR A 90 -7.70 -17.86 0.35
N GLY A 91 -6.89 -17.07 -0.33
CA GLY A 91 -5.56 -16.67 0.12
C GLY A 91 -5.59 -15.24 0.65
N SER A 92 -4.52 -14.83 1.34
CA SER A 92 -4.40 -13.46 1.84
C SER A 92 -4.16 -12.45 0.72
N GLU A 93 -4.78 -11.30 0.84
CA GLU A 93 -4.58 -10.11 0.03
C GLU A 93 -3.81 -9.04 0.82
N LEU A 94 -2.85 -8.37 0.19
CA LEU A 94 -1.95 -7.42 0.83
C LEU A 94 -1.82 -6.12 0.03
N LEU A 95 -1.54 -5.03 0.73
CA LEU A 95 -1.17 -3.72 0.21
C LEU A 95 -2.07 -3.22 -0.95
N PRO A 96 -3.38 -3.01 -0.74
CA PRO A 96 -4.26 -2.50 -1.78
C PRO A 96 -3.89 -1.07 -2.17
N ARG A 97 -3.74 -0.82 -3.48
CA ARG A 97 -3.40 0.49 -4.05
C ARG A 97 -4.25 0.78 -5.28
N ALA A 98 -4.83 1.96 -5.35
CA ALA A 98 -5.63 2.35 -6.51
C ALA A 98 -4.94 3.45 -7.33
N ASP A 99 -4.96 3.30 -8.65
CA ASP A 99 -4.57 4.37 -9.55
C ASP A 99 -5.71 5.37 -9.81
N ALA A 100 -5.44 6.42 -10.58
CA ALA A 100 -6.45 7.43 -10.90
C ALA A 100 -7.58 6.92 -11.81
N GLN A 101 -7.44 5.77 -12.43
CA GLN A 101 -8.47 5.10 -13.21
C GLN A 101 -9.35 4.18 -12.35
N GLY A 102 -9.05 4.04 -11.06
CA GLY A 102 -9.78 3.19 -10.12
C GLY A 102 -9.42 1.70 -10.21
N ARG A 103 -8.35 1.35 -10.93
CA ARG A 103 -7.83 -0.01 -10.90
C ARG A 103 -7.14 -0.24 -9.56
N LEU A 104 -7.47 -1.37 -8.93
CA LEU A 104 -6.91 -1.77 -7.64
C LEU A 104 -5.80 -2.79 -7.86
N TYR A 105 -4.61 -2.50 -7.37
CA TYR A 105 -3.44 -3.37 -7.39
C TYR A 105 -3.22 -3.92 -5.99
N PHE A 106 -2.89 -5.19 -5.87
CA PHE A 106 -2.66 -5.85 -4.58
C PHE A 106 -1.84 -7.12 -4.75
N GLY A 107 -1.13 -7.52 -3.70
CA GLY A 107 -0.52 -8.85 -3.61
C GLY A 107 -1.55 -9.88 -3.18
N SER A 108 -1.45 -11.11 -3.69
CA SER A 108 -2.32 -12.20 -3.26
C SER A 108 -1.61 -13.54 -3.33
N SER A 109 -1.84 -14.37 -2.30
CA SER A 109 -1.36 -15.75 -2.23
C SER A 109 -2.41 -16.78 -2.71
N ARG A 110 -3.37 -16.32 -3.55
CA ARG A 110 -4.42 -17.20 -4.11
C ARG A 110 -3.85 -18.32 -4.96
N GLU A 111 -4.56 -19.43 -5.01
CA GLU A 111 -4.22 -20.56 -5.86
C GLU A 111 -4.22 -20.18 -7.36
N GLY A 112 -3.36 -20.84 -8.12
CA GLY A 112 -3.22 -20.62 -9.58
C GLY A 112 -2.35 -19.44 -9.97
N GLY A 113 -1.62 -18.86 -9.02
CA GLY A 113 -0.57 -17.87 -9.28
C GLY A 113 0.67 -18.45 -9.96
N LEU A 114 1.66 -17.61 -10.23
CA LEU A 114 2.94 -17.97 -10.83
C LEU A 114 3.98 -18.33 -9.76
N GLY A 115 3.91 -17.66 -8.60
CA GLY A 115 4.82 -17.80 -7.46
C GLY A 115 4.10 -18.13 -6.14
N GLN A 116 4.74 -17.78 -5.04
CA GLN A 116 4.12 -17.93 -3.70
C GLN A 116 3.02 -16.89 -3.48
N SER A 117 3.29 -15.67 -3.86
CA SER A 117 2.32 -14.58 -4.00
C SER A 117 2.63 -13.85 -5.30
N ASP A 118 1.59 -13.29 -5.90
CA ASP A 118 1.68 -12.51 -7.13
C ASP A 118 0.94 -11.19 -6.99
N ILE A 119 1.27 -10.25 -7.86
CA ILE A 119 0.53 -9.00 -7.99
C ILE A 119 -0.66 -9.20 -8.90
N TYR A 120 -1.83 -8.80 -8.43
CA TYR A 120 -3.10 -8.82 -9.17
C TYR A 120 -3.62 -7.42 -9.41
N VAL A 121 -4.41 -7.28 -10.44
CA VAL A 121 -5.10 -6.03 -10.81
C VAL A 121 -6.59 -6.30 -10.88
N ALA A 122 -7.35 -5.58 -10.07
CA ALA A 122 -8.80 -5.59 -10.12
C ALA A 122 -9.33 -4.34 -10.81
N SER A 123 -10.32 -4.50 -11.66
CA SER A 123 -11.08 -3.43 -12.28
C SER A 123 -12.57 -3.68 -12.14
N GLN A 124 -13.34 -2.64 -11.92
CA GLN A 124 -14.79 -2.75 -11.85
C GLN A 124 -15.39 -2.54 -13.25
N GLU A 125 -16.20 -3.48 -13.69
CA GLU A 125 -16.90 -3.42 -14.96
C GLU A 125 -18.12 -2.48 -14.87
N LYS A 126 -18.72 -2.14 -16.02
CA LYS A 126 -19.87 -1.22 -16.09
C LYS A 126 -21.10 -1.74 -15.33
N ASP A 127 -21.24 -3.05 -15.17
CA ASP A 127 -22.31 -3.70 -14.41
C ASP A 127 -22.04 -3.78 -12.90
N GLY A 128 -20.90 -3.22 -12.46
CA GLY A 128 -20.46 -3.19 -11.06
C GLY A 128 -19.69 -4.43 -10.62
N LYS A 129 -19.54 -5.44 -11.46
CA LYS A 129 -18.74 -6.63 -11.12
C LYS A 129 -17.26 -6.34 -11.15
N TRP A 130 -16.53 -7.06 -10.33
CA TRP A 130 -15.08 -7.03 -10.34
C TRP A 130 -14.50 -8.09 -11.27
N ARG A 131 -13.53 -7.67 -12.04
CA ARG A 131 -12.64 -8.55 -12.81
C ARG A 131 -11.25 -8.46 -12.20
N VAL A 132 -10.63 -9.61 -11.95
CA VAL A 132 -9.29 -9.71 -11.38
C VAL A 132 -8.39 -10.50 -12.32
N GLU A 133 -7.21 -9.97 -12.58
CA GLU A 133 -6.20 -10.58 -13.45
C GLU A 133 -4.85 -10.57 -12.74
N ASN A 134 -4.09 -11.66 -12.88
CA ASN A 134 -2.67 -11.65 -12.50
C ASN A 134 -1.94 -10.65 -13.38
N ALA A 135 -1.09 -9.80 -12.80
CA ALA A 135 -0.34 -8.79 -13.55
C ALA A 135 0.62 -9.43 -14.56
N GLY A 136 0.97 -10.70 -14.35
CA GLY A 136 1.83 -11.47 -15.23
C GLY A 136 3.26 -10.91 -15.35
N PRO A 137 4.11 -11.59 -16.14
CA PRO A 137 5.46 -11.11 -16.37
C PRO A 137 5.48 -9.75 -17.08
N PRO A 138 6.39 -8.84 -16.69
CA PRO A 138 7.51 -9.04 -15.76
C PRO A 138 7.19 -8.70 -14.29
N ILE A 139 5.95 -8.38 -13.95
CA ILE A 139 5.55 -7.95 -12.58
C ILE A 139 5.50 -9.17 -11.65
N SER A 140 4.73 -10.18 -12.02
CA SER A 140 4.61 -11.45 -11.30
C SER A 140 5.49 -12.51 -11.94
N SER A 141 6.09 -13.38 -11.14
CA SER A 141 7.03 -14.41 -11.58
C SER A 141 6.89 -15.68 -10.72
N SER A 142 7.83 -16.62 -10.85
CA SER A 142 7.89 -17.78 -9.94
C SER A 142 8.46 -17.46 -8.55
N ALA A 143 8.77 -16.19 -8.28
CA ALA A 143 9.26 -15.71 -7.00
C ALA A 143 8.09 -15.39 -6.04
N ASN A 144 8.30 -14.48 -5.10
CA ASN A 144 7.28 -14.04 -4.14
C ASN A 144 7.13 -12.52 -4.26
N GLU A 145 6.18 -12.08 -5.07
CA GLU A 145 5.81 -10.67 -5.23
C GLU A 145 4.53 -10.41 -4.43
N TYR A 146 4.61 -9.64 -3.35
CA TYR A 146 3.51 -9.55 -2.40
C TYR A 146 3.02 -8.14 -2.08
N GLU A 147 3.73 -7.10 -2.50
CA GLU A 147 3.31 -5.70 -2.37
C GLU A 147 3.58 -4.94 -3.67
N ALA A 148 2.64 -4.10 -4.08
CA ALA A 148 2.82 -3.20 -5.22
C ALA A 148 2.28 -1.81 -4.91
N GLU A 149 3.14 -0.82 -5.02
CA GLU A 149 2.76 0.59 -4.99
C GLU A 149 2.71 1.14 -6.41
N VAL A 150 1.59 1.70 -6.82
CA VAL A 150 1.38 2.26 -8.16
C VAL A 150 1.26 3.78 -8.10
N SER A 151 1.91 4.48 -9.02
CA SER A 151 1.74 5.93 -9.16
C SER A 151 0.32 6.29 -9.60
N ARG A 152 -0.17 7.48 -9.24
CA ARG A 152 -1.53 7.94 -9.58
C ARG A 152 -1.83 7.89 -11.08
N ASP A 153 -0.84 8.14 -11.92
CA ASP A 153 -0.98 8.07 -13.38
C ASP A 153 -0.92 6.64 -13.94
N GLY A 154 -0.71 5.64 -13.09
CA GLY A 154 -0.60 4.22 -13.48
C GLY A 154 0.63 3.90 -14.33
N ARG A 155 1.68 4.73 -14.31
CA ARG A 155 2.86 4.57 -15.19
C ARG A 155 4.12 4.13 -14.48
N THR A 156 4.17 4.23 -13.17
CA THR A 156 5.29 3.74 -12.34
C THR A 156 4.73 2.77 -11.32
N MET A 157 5.42 1.65 -11.13
CA MET A 157 5.11 0.69 -10.09
C MET A 157 6.39 0.34 -9.34
N ILE A 158 6.28 0.18 -8.03
CA ILE A 158 7.32 -0.36 -7.16
C ILE A 158 6.77 -1.66 -6.60
N VAL A 159 7.44 -2.76 -6.85
CA VAL A 159 7.05 -4.09 -6.37
C VAL A 159 8.04 -4.54 -5.32
N VAL A 160 7.51 -5.07 -4.21
CA VAL A 160 8.31 -5.80 -3.23
C VAL A 160 8.35 -7.26 -3.67
N ALA A 161 9.55 -7.77 -3.90
CA ALA A 161 9.75 -9.15 -4.30
C ALA A 161 10.91 -9.80 -3.55
N ASP A 162 10.69 -11.04 -3.08
CA ASP A 162 11.75 -11.94 -2.66
C ASP A 162 12.10 -12.88 -3.81
N ARG A 163 13.24 -12.66 -4.40
CA ARG A 163 13.76 -13.44 -5.54
C ARG A 163 14.83 -14.44 -5.13
N GLY A 164 14.80 -14.91 -3.86
CA GLY A 164 15.61 -16.00 -3.37
C GLY A 164 16.64 -15.63 -2.29
N ASP A 165 16.79 -14.35 -1.94
CA ASP A 165 17.64 -13.91 -0.83
C ASP A 165 16.85 -13.19 0.27
N ARG A 166 16.09 -12.20 -0.10
CA ARG A 166 15.20 -11.41 0.75
C ARG A 166 14.39 -10.44 -0.09
N SER A 167 13.43 -9.79 0.55
CA SER A 167 12.56 -8.80 -0.09
C SER A 167 13.31 -7.52 -0.42
N HIS A 168 13.19 -7.11 -1.68
CA HIS A 168 13.71 -5.85 -2.20
C HIS A 168 12.66 -5.14 -3.02
N LEU A 169 12.90 -3.84 -3.28
CA LEU A 169 12.06 -2.99 -4.10
C LEU A 169 12.55 -2.99 -5.55
N TYR A 170 11.67 -3.31 -6.48
CA TYR A 170 11.92 -3.29 -7.91
C TYR A 170 11.04 -2.25 -8.59
N ARG A 171 11.64 -1.42 -9.45
CA ARG A 171 10.93 -0.37 -10.18
C ARG A 171 10.51 -0.85 -11.55
N TYR A 172 9.28 -0.53 -11.93
CA TYR A 172 8.73 -0.77 -13.26
C TYR A 172 8.18 0.52 -13.84
N ARG A 173 8.25 0.62 -15.17
CA ARG A 173 7.67 1.72 -15.94
C ARG A 173 6.75 1.19 -17.03
N MET A 174 5.63 1.87 -17.23
CA MET A 174 4.73 1.59 -18.35
C MET A 174 5.31 2.24 -19.61
N GLN A 175 5.61 1.42 -20.62
CA GLN A 175 6.12 1.83 -21.92
C GLN A 175 5.35 1.06 -23.01
N ASP A 176 4.77 1.78 -23.95
CA ASP A 176 3.99 1.20 -25.06
C ASP A 176 2.92 0.19 -24.60
N GLY A 177 2.21 0.52 -23.51
CA GLY A 177 1.17 -0.33 -22.92
C GLY A 177 1.67 -1.57 -22.19
N LYS A 178 2.98 -1.69 -21.95
CA LYS A 178 3.59 -2.83 -21.25
C LYS A 178 4.47 -2.37 -20.11
N TRP A 179 4.45 -3.11 -19.01
CA TRP A 179 5.39 -2.91 -17.92
C TRP A 179 6.80 -3.32 -18.32
N ARG A 180 7.78 -2.48 -17.98
CA ARG A 180 9.22 -2.74 -18.21
C ARG A 180 9.93 -2.57 -16.88
N GLU A 181 10.64 -3.60 -16.45
CA GLU A 181 11.48 -3.54 -15.27
C GLU A 181 12.65 -2.57 -15.49
N GLN A 182 12.88 -1.72 -14.49
CA GLN A 182 13.98 -0.74 -14.45
C GLN A 182 15.08 -1.17 -13.49
N GLY A 183 14.90 -2.30 -12.81
CA GLY A 183 15.81 -2.86 -11.84
C GLY A 183 15.48 -2.53 -10.40
N ARG A 184 16.37 -2.95 -9.52
CA ARG A 184 16.27 -2.76 -8.06
C ARG A 184 16.41 -1.28 -7.70
N ILE A 185 15.63 -0.82 -6.73
CA ILE A 185 15.79 0.51 -6.12
C ILE A 185 17.16 0.56 -5.43
N PRO A 186 17.96 1.64 -5.63
CA PRO A 186 19.28 1.79 -5.01
C PRO A 186 19.15 2.08 -3.50
N ALA A 187 19.08 1.02 -2.71
CA ALA A 187 19.02 1.03 -1.26
C ALA A 187 20.00 -0.04 -0.72
N LEU A 188 20.06 -0.22 0.61
CA LEU A 188 20.93 -1.25 1.19
C LEU A 188 20.53 -2.65 0.68
N THR A 189 21.51 -3.46 0.32
CA THR A 189 21.26 -4.77 -0.28
C THR A 189 21.30 -5.94 0.70
N ASN A 190 21.80 -5.70 1.91
CA ASN A 190 21.94 -6.71 2.97
C ASN A 190 20.76 -6.74 3.96
N VAL A 191 19.73 -5.95 3.75
CA VAL A 191 18.54 -5.86 4.59
C VAL A 191 17.27 -5.98 3.74
N PHE A 192 16.16 -6.41 4.33
CA PHE A 192 14.89 -6.48 3.63
C PHE A 192 14.23 -5.09 3.54
N GLN A 193 13.43 -4.88 2.50
CA GLN A 193 12.71 -3.64 2.23
C GLN A 193 11.25 -3.95 1.93
N VAL A 194 10.33 -3.18 2.52
CA VAL A 194 8.88 -3.37 2.40
C VAL A 194 8.13 -2.04 2.50
N GLY A 195 6.83 -2.07 2.26
CA GLY A 195 5.93 -0.94 2.50
C GLY A 195 6.23 0.28 1.62
N PRO A 196 6.40 0.12 0.31
CA PRO A 196 6.64 1.27 -0.56
C PRO A 196 5.45 2.21 -0.59
N LEU A 197 5.73 3.52 -0.60
CA LEU A 197 4.75 4.58 -0.79
C LEU A 197 5.33 5.67 -1.70
N LEU A 198 4.75 5.83 -2.88
CA LEU A 198 5.13 6.87 -3.82
C LEU A 198 4.51 8.21 -3.43
N SER A 199 5.26 9.28 -3.65
CA SER A 199 4.70 10.62 -3.64
C SER A 199 3.57 10.75 -4.67
N PRO A 200 2.64 11.70 -4.52
CA PRO A 200 1.55 11.92 -5.48
C PRO A 200 2.01 12.12 -6.93
N LYS A 201 3.23 12.62 -7.13
CA LYS A 201 3.85 12.81 -8.45
C LYS A 201 4.70 11.61 -8.90
N GLY A 202 4.89 10.60 -8.05
CA GLY A 202 5.74 9.44 -8.35
C GLY A 202 7.23 9.78 -8.47
N ASP A 203 7.67 10.90 -7.90
CA ASP A 203 9.04 11.43 -7.99
C ASP A 203 9.88 11.16 -6.73
N ARG A 204 9.24 10.74 -5.63
CA ARG A 204 9.87 10.33 -4.38
C ARG A 204 9.26 9.03 -3.87
N LEU A 205 10.05 8.25 -3.16
CA LEU A 205 9.65 6.98 -2.57
C LEU A 205 9.98 6.95 -1.08
N LEU A 206 8.97 6.71 -0.27
CA LEU A 206 9.09 6.35 1.13
C LEU A 206 8.95 4.83 1.25
N PHE A 207 9.77 4.19 2.07
CA PHE A 207 9.70 2.75 2.30
C PHE A 207 10.27 2.39 3.66
N SER A 208 9.94 1.21 4.16
CA SER A 208 10.51 0.66 5.38
C SER A 208 11.70 -0.25 5.04
N GLN A 209 12.73 -0.16 5.86
CA GLN A 209 13.93 -0.99 5.72
C GLN A 209 14.34 -1.48 7.10
N ALA A 210 14.69 -2.77 7.20
CA ALA A 210 15.28 -3.31 8.41
C ALA A 210 16.76 -3.02 8.43
N ASP A 211 17.28 -2.59 9.58
CA ASP A 211 18.71 -2.42 9.84
C ASP A 211 19.09 -3.20 11.10
N GLY A 212 19.58 -4.42 10.92
CA GLY A 212 19.98 -5.30 11.99
C GLY A 212 18.89 -5.52 13.03
N GLU A 213 19.09 -5.03 14.25
CA GLU A 213 18.14 -5.17 15.37
C GLU A 213 16.94 -4.19 15.28
N ARG A 214 17.02 -3.20 14.39
CA ARG A 214 15.97 -2.19 14.18
C ARG A 214 15.18 -2.51 12.92
N SER A 215 13.95 -2.98 13.08
CA SER A 215 13.03 -3.19 11.98
C SER A 215 12.06 -2.02 11.86
N GLY A 216 11.69 -1.64 10.62
CA GLY A 216 10.66 -0.67 10.35
C GLY A 216 11.12 0.78 10.39
N GLU A 217 12.40 1.08 10.20
CA GLU A 217 12.84 2.44 9.96
C GLU A 217 12.38 2.91 8.57
N MET A 218 11.90 4.16 8.51
CA MET A 218 11.38 4.76 7.28
C MET A 218 12.49 5.52 6.56
N PHE A 219 12.66 5.21 5.28
CA PHE A 219 13.62 5.85 4.40
C PHE A 219 12.90 6.58 3.27
N LEU A 220 13.44 7.72 2.89
CA LEU A 220 12.92 8.55 1.81
C LEU A 220 14.01 8.76 0.77
N ILE A 221 13.73 8.41 -0.48
CA ILE A 221 14.64 8.62 -1.59
C ILE A 221 13.97 9.42 -2.72
N ASP A 222 14.79 10.14 -3.47
CA ASP A 222 14.39 10.86 -4.68
C ASP A 222 14.53 9.91 -5.89
N LEU A 223 13.47 9.79 -6.67
CA LEU A 223 13.45 8.97 -7.89
C LEU A 223 13.81 9.76 -9.15
N VAL A 224 13.90 11.09 -9.03
CA VAL A 224 14.26 12.03 -10.09
C VAL A 224 15.19 13.12 -9.53
N ALA A 225 15.91 13.82 -10.41
CA ALA A 225 16.91 14.84 -10.00
C ALA A 225 16.27 16.04 -9.26
N ASN A 226 15.06 16.46 -9.65
CA ASN A 226 14.37 17.61 -9.07
C ASN A 226 12.96 17.23 -8.61
N PRO A 227 12.82 16.52 -7.47
CA PRO A 227 11.53 16.09 -6.97
C PRO A 227 10.77 17.22 -6.29
N ASP A 228 9.46 17.03 -6.12
CA ASP A 228 8.63 17.90 -5.30
C ASP A 228 8.96 17.71 -3.80
N ARG A 229 9.54 18.73 -3.20
CA ARG A 229 9.94 18.73 -1.78
C ARG A 229 8.77 18.98 -0.82
N SER A 230 7.58 19.25 -1.31
CA SER A 230 6.40 19.42 -0.46
C SER A 230 5.85 18.10 0.09
N TRP A 231 6.36 16.96 -0.39
CA TRP A 231 6.00 15.63 0.11
C TRP A 231 7.22 14.90 0.70
N PRO A 232 7.09 14.15 1.82
CA PRO A 232 5.89 13.99 2.63
C PRO A 232 5.52 15.28 3.36
N PRO A 233 4.23 15.47 3.73
CA PRO A 233 3.78 16.68 4.40
C PRO A 233 4.47 16.84 5.76
N VAL A 234 4.91 18.05 6.06
CA VAL A 234 5.49 18.42 7.36
C VAL A 234 4.43 19.15 8.16
N CYS A 235 4.33 18.86 9.44
CA CYS A 235 3.44 19.59 10.33
C CYS A 235 4.15 20.88 10.80
N GLU A 236 3.87 21.99 10.13
CA GLU A 236 4.39 23.32 10.48
C GLU A 236 3.25 24.23 10.93
N THR A 237 3.55 25.16 11.85
CA THR A 237 2.66 26.30 12.11
C THR A 237 2.48 27.07 10.81
N SER A 238 1.23 27.31 10.39
CA SER A 238 0.97 28.17 9.24
C SER A 238 1.72 29.48 9.42
N ARG A 239 2.73 29.73 8.59
CA ARG A 239 3.35 31.06 8.55
C ARG A 239 2.26 32.06 8.17
N PRO A 240 2.09 33.15 8.94
CA PRO A 240 1.18 34.19 8.51
C PRO A 240 1.58 34.64 7.09
N PRO A 241 0.61 34.96 6.21
CA PRO A 241 0.92 35.43 4.87
C PRO A 241 1.90 36.60 4.99
N ARG A 242 3.01 36.53 4.27
CA ARG A 242 3.95 37.66 4.18
C ARG A 242 3.15 38.85 3.62
N LYS A 243 3.10 39.95 4.41
CA LYS A 243 2.52 41.21 3.98
C LYS A 243 3.33 41.81 2.84
#